data_a1455377a4ff88e9612648c4c4eaf574
#
_entry.id   a1455377a4ff88e9612648c4c4eaf574
#
_cell.length_a   1.000
_cell.length_b   1.000
_cell.length_c   1.000
_cell.angle_alpha   90.00
_cell.angle_beta   90.00
_cell.angle_gamma   90.00
#
_symmetry.space_group_name_H-M   'P 1'
#
loop_
_entity.id
_entity.type
_entity.pdbx_description
1 polymer ?
#
loop_
_entity_poly.entity_id
_entity_poly.type
_entity_poly.pdbx_seq_one_letter_code
_entity_poly.pdbx_strand_id
1 'polypeptide(L)'
;MNFKYSKLLAALFVGLGICACSLTGGDDDITDSDSTPEPTGELTLALDKTIIVADGESAARLIVKLGDEEVTDYDAVSVYRVDKDEKNIPVQIPDLLFKTTTPGSYTFWVSYKSKLSNKVSLVAVSPSIDIPGLPSDPDPTNLNFRKRVLITQFTGTGCGYCPNMIQLLRNFRQQDSYKGKTVLAACHTYNQNDPMFLKDHTSIAKNVSGYPSVMLDLNASTMTTTPALSTFNKLVDKEYAVEAVAGICASTVAEGLQLVVNAGVKVSQKGKYYIAAWLLEDGIEAKQANYGTLGDFSIHDNAVRDILGYNESRKDYAGFEFDSEAGSVFTKEFQFELDPEWNLENCHVAVYVCALNGTLYTVNNVIDIRPNESIAFEYAE
;
A
#
# COMPACT_ATOMS: atom_id res chain seq x y z
N MET A 1 13.56 3.68 -47.21
CA MET A 1 13.07 5.01 -47.62
C MET A 1 13.18 5.91 -46.42
N ASN A 2 14.20 6.79 -46.44
CA ASN A 2 14.58 7.66 -45.30
C ASN A 2 13.65 8.86 -45.21
N PHE A 3 13.24 9.27 -44.01
CA PHE A 3 12.96 10.66 -43.71
C PHE A 3 13.43 11.00 -42.28
N LYS A 4 14.48 11.83 -42.22
CA LYS A 4 14.93 12.62 -41.10
C LYS A 4 14.14 13.94 -41.05
N TYR A 5 13.74 14.38 -39.87
CA TYR A 5 13.62 15.80 -39.49
C TYR A 5 13.97 15.91 -38.02
N SER A 6 15.04 16.48 -37.68
CA SER A 6 15.56 17.84 -37.61
C SER A 6 14.93 18.70 -36.49
N LYS A 7 15.78 19.03 -35.55
CA LYS A 7 15.63 19.91 -34.37
C LYS A 7 15.28 21.35 -34.78
N LEU A 8 14.46 22.01 -33.98
CA LEU A 8 14.55 23.48 -33.87
C LEU A 8 14.43 23.89 -32.38
N LEU A 9 15.55 24.34 -31.84
CA LEU A 9 15.64 25.22 -30.66
C LEU A 9 15.19 26.63 -31.06
N ALA A 10 14.33 27.25 -30.26
CA ALA A 10 14.15 28.69 -30.26
C ALA A 10 14.35 29.21 -28.84
N ALA A 11 15.51 29.78 -28.60
CA ALA A 11 15.80 30.63 -27.46
C ALA A 11 15.26 32.04 -27.74
N LEU A 12 14.46 32.58 -26.83
CA LEU A 12 14.11 34.00 -26.86
C LEU A 12 14.71 34.68 -25.62
N PHE A 13 15.78 35.41 -25.87
CA PHE A 13 16.30 36.43 -24.97
C PHE A 13 15.45 37.71 -25.14
N VAL A 14 14.97 38.28 -24.08
CA VAL A 14 14.50 39.67 -24.06
C VAL A 14 15.24 40.41 -22.95
N GLY A 15 15.92 41.43 -23.40
CA GLY A 15 16.88 42.19 -22.65
C GLY A 15 16.27 43.18 -21.65
N LEU A 16 17.10 43.52 -20.70
CA LEU A 16 16.97 44.63 -19.77
C LEU A 16 16.93 45.98 -20.51
N GLY A 17 15.89 46.76 -20.20
CA GLY A 17 15.86 48.17 -20.46
C GLY A 17 15.90 48.93 -19.14
N ILE A 18 17.07 49.46 -18.83
CA ILE A 18 17.26 50.45 -17.74
C ILE A 18 16.82 51.80 -18.28
N CYS A 19 15.83 52.43 -17.68
CA CYS A 19 15.57 53.85 -17.88
C CYS A 19 15.58 54.52 -16.51
N ALA A 20 16.65 55.24 -16.27
CA ALA A 20 16.76 56.18 -15.16
C ALA A 20 16.14 57.53 -15.58
N CYS A 21 15.17 58.01 -14.85
CA CYS A 21 14.79 59.39 -14.83
C CYS A 21 14.61 59.86 -13.39
N SER A 22 15.55 60.67 -12.96
CA SER A 22 15.42 61.47 -11.75
C SER A 22 14.52 62.67 -12.02
N LEU A 23 13.56 62.93 -11.16
CA LEU A 23 12.99 64.27 -10.93
C LEU A 23 12.49 64.37 -9.49
N THR A 24 12.91 65.40 -8.89
CA THR A 24 12.77 65.89 -7.51
C THR A 24 11.35 66.35 -7.16
N GLY A 25 11.00 66.10 -5.89
CA GLY A 25 10.21 67.04 -5.06
C GLY A 25 8.74 66.70 -4.88
N GLY A 26 8.35 66.55 -3.64
CA GLY A 26 6.98 66.59 -3.15
C GLY A 26 6.76 65.69 -1.95
N ASP A 27 6.91 66.22 -0.75
CA ASP A 27 6.38 65.63 0.48
C ASP A 27 4.87 65.45 0.34
N ASP A 28 4.40 64.23 0.50
CA ASP A 28 3.09 63.95 1.06
C ASP A 28 3.17 62.60 1.79
N ASP A 29 3.10 62.71 3.11
CA ASP A 29 2.89 61.63 4.07
C ASP A 29 1.62 60.86 3.74
N ILE A 30 1.76 59.64 3.18
CA ILE A 30 0.71 58.60 3.21
C ILE A 30 1.33 57.39 3.86
N THR A 31 1.30 57.40 5.20
CA THR A 31 1.36 56.20 6.01
C THR A 31 0.03 55.48 5.88
N ASP A 32 -0.01 54.50 5.00
CA ASP A 32 -0.97 53.41 5.13
C ASP A 32 -0.36 52.13 4.54
N SER A 33 0.56 51.53 5.30
CA SER A 33 0.99 50.16 5.08
C SER A 33 0.23 49.30 6.09
N ASP A 34 -1.01 48.99 5.77
CA ASP A 34 -1.71 47.87 6.38
C ASP A 34 -1.13 46.57 5.79
N SER A 35 0.12 46.33 6.14
CA SER A 35 0.75 45.04 5.91
C SER A 35 0.31 44.11 7.02
N THR A 36 -0.89 43.51 6.88
CA THR A 36 -1.23 42.30 7.63
C THR A 36 -0.06 41.31 7.44
N PRO A 37 0.59 40.87 8.51
CA PRO A 37 1.73 39.95 8.40
C PRO A 37 1.26 38.71 7.64
N GLU A 38 2.04 38.33 6.60
CA GLU A 38 1.77 37.06 5.91
C GLU A 38 1.75 35.93 6.93
N PRO A 39 0.70 35.06 6.93
CA PRO A 39 0.61 34.00 7.91
C PRO A 39 1.79 33.07 7.79
N THR A 40 2.53 32.90 8.89
CA THR A 40 3.67 32.02 9.02
C THR A 40 3.19 30.62 9.38
N GLY A 41 3.74 29.59 8.75
CA GLY A 41 3.43 28.18 9.04
C GLY A 41 3.53 27.30 7.79
N GLU A 42 3.56 26.01 8.02
CA GLU A 42 3.45 24.99 6.96
C GLU A 42 1.97 24.81 6.59
N LEU A 43 1.68 24.69 5.29
CA LEU A 43 0.34 24.34 4.83
C LEU A 43 0.18 22.83 4.88
N THR A 44 -0.81 22.35 5.61
CA THR A 44 -1.12 20.92 5.73
C THR A 44 -2.53 20.63 5.30
N LEU A 45 -2.72 19.44 4.71
CA LEU A 45 -4.00 18.88 4.33
C LEU A 45 -4.26 17.57 5.06
N ALA A 46 -5.45 17.41 5.63
CA ALA A 46 -5.94 16.17 6.23
C ALA A 46 -7.35 15.87 5.71
N LEU A 47 -7.84 14.65 5.95
CA LEU A 47 -9.21 14.24 5.69
C LEU A 47 -9.88 13.82 6.99
N ASP A 48 -11.17 14.15 7.15
CA ASP A 48 -12.00 13.64 8.26
C ASP A 48 -12.33 12.16 8.09
N LYS A 49 -12.38 11.69 6.83
CA LYS A 49 -12.62 10.30 6.44
C LYS A 49 -11.73 9.93 5.25
N THR A 50 -11.22 8.72 5.26
CA THR A 50 -10.43 8.15 4.16
C THR A 50 -11.26 7.22 3.26
N ILE A 51 -12.52 6.94 3.63
CA ILE A 51 -13.46 6.13 2.86
C ILE A 51 -14.81 6.84 2.84
N ILE A 52 -15.42 6.96 1.66
CA ILE A 52 -16.78 7.45 1.42
C ILE A 52 -17.51 6.49 0.48
N VAL A 53 -18.84 6.56 0.45
CA VAL A 53 -19.65 5.86 -0.56
C VAL A 53 -19.75 6.74 -1.81
N ALA A 54 -19.61 6.17 -3.00
CA ALA A 54 -19.76 6.87 -4.28
C ALA A 54 -21.23 6.98 -4.68
N ASP A 55 -22.05 7.54 -3.78
CA ASP A 55 -23.50 7.75 -3.94
C ASP A 55 -23.87 9.21 -4.29
N GLY A 56 -22.86 10.09 -4.34
CA GLY A 56 -23.04 11.53 -4.55
C GLY A 56 -23.48 12.31 -3.29
N GLU A 57 -23.79 11.62 -2.18
CA GLU A 57 -24.22 12.20 -0.91
C GLU A 57 -23.15 12.06 0.18
N SER A 58 -22.51 10.91 0.26
CA SER A 58 -21.41 10.67 1.20
C SER A 58 -20.23 11.59 0.90
N ALA A 59 -19.76 12.32 1.92
CA ALA A 59 -18.72 13.31 1.75
C ALA A 59 -17.52 13.07 2.66
N ALA A 60 -16.33 13.41 2.18
CA ALA A 60 -15.13 13.60 2.97
C ALA A 60 -14.76 15.09 3.01
N ARG A 61 -14.47 15.60 4.19
CA ARG A 61 -14.02 16.97 4.36
C ARG A 61 -12.51 17.06 4.23
N LEU A 62 -12.05 17.97 3.37
CA LEU A 62 -10.66 18.38 3.26
C LEU A 62 -10.39 19.43 4.34
N ILE A 63 -9.55 19.11 5.31
CA ILE A 63 -9.17 19.97 6.43
C ILE A 63 -7.84 20.63 6.09
N VAL A 64 -7.86 21.92 5.79
CA VAL A 64 -6.68 22.70 5.43
C VAL A 64 -6.22 23.51 6.63
N LYS A 65 -4.95 23.41 7.01
CA LYS A 65 -4.36 24.21 8.10
C LYS A 65 -3.11 24.93 7.62
N LEU A 66 -2.96 26.16 8.12
CA LEU A 66 -1.73 26.95 7.99
C LEU A 66 -1.10 27.12 9.38
N GLY A 67 -0.02 26.39 9.64
CA GLY A 67 0.46 26.17 11.01
C GLY A 67 -0.59 25.40 11.81
N ASP A 68 -0.99 25.93 12.98
CA ASP A 68 -1.99 25.32 13.84
C ASP A 68 -3.43 25.78 13.56
N GLU A 69 -3.62 26.78 12.68
CA GLU A 69 -4.91 27.38 12.40
C GLU A 69 -5.58 26.75 11.17
N GLU A 70 -6.87 26.39 11.29
CA GLU A 70 -7.69 25.91 10.17
C GLU A 70 -8.06 27.07 9.25
N VAL A 71 -7.85 26.88 7.95
CA VAL A 71 -8.22 27.85 6.91
C VAL A 71 -9.73 27.81 6.74
N THR A 72 -10.39 28.96 6.95
CA THR A 72 -11.86 29.11 6.82
C THR A 72 -12.26 29.86 5.54
N ASP A 73 -11.33 30.51 4.86
CA ASP A 73 -11.54 31.15 3.55
C ASP A 73 -11.34 30.10 2.45
N TYR A 74 -12.37 29.27 2.24
CA TYR A 74 -12.33 28.15 1.29
C TYR A 74 -12.22 28.60 -0.16
N ASP A 75 -12.74 29.79 -0.50
CA ASP A 75 -12.68 30.34 -1.86
C ASP A 75 -11.23 30.67 -2.28
N ALA A 76 -10.35 30.95 -1.32
CA ALA A 76 -8.94 31.20 -1.57
C ALA A 76 -8.10 29.92 -1.67
N VAL A 77 -8.68 28.74 -1.41
CA VAL A 77 -7.99 27.45 -1.50
C VAL A 77 -8.14 26.86 -2.90
N SER A 78 -7.03 26.64 -3.58
CA SER A 78 -7.02 25.90 -4.85
C SER A 78 -6.77 24.42 -4.59
N VAL A 79 -7.71 23.56 -5.02
CA VAL A 79 -7.63 22.13 -4.84
C VAL A 79 -7.19 21.46 -6.14
N TYR A 80 -6.28 20.49 -6.02
CA TYR A 80 -5.79 19.69 -7.13
C TYR A 80 -5.99 18.21 -6.85
N ARG A 81 -6.47 17.47 -7.85
CA ARG A 81 -6.51 16.02 -7.87
C ARG A 81 -5.34 15.48 -8.68
N VAL A 82 -4.69 14.43 -8.19
CA VAL A 82 -3.70 13.67 -8.96
C VAL A 82 -4.43 12.60 -9.76
N ASP A 83 -4.21 12.54 -11.06
CA ASP A 83 -4.78 11.49 -11.92
C ASP A 83 -3.86 10.25 -11.99
N LYS A 84 -4.32 9.21 -12.69
CA LYS A 84 -3.58 7.97 -12.90
C LYS A 84 -2.22 8.14 -13.61
N ASP A 85 -2.05 9.24 -14.37
CA ASP A 85 -0.80 9.58 -15.07
C ASP A 85 0.08 10.53 -14.22
N GLU A 86 -0.20 10.66 -12.92
CA GLU A 86 0.47 11.56 -11.97
C GLU A 86 0.37 13.05 -12.32
N LYS A 87 -0.58 13.43 -13.15
CA LYS A 87 -0.83 14.84 -13.49
C LYS A 87 -1.72 15.49 -12.44
N ASN A 88 -1.40 16.73 -12.11
CA ASN A 88 -2.19 17.54 -11.20
C ASN A 88 -3.30 18.25 -11.98
N ILE A 89 -4.56 17.91 -11.68
CA ILE A 89 -5.75 18.48 -12.32
C ILE A 89 -6.45 19.39 -11.31
N PRO A 90 -6.63 20.69 -11.62
CA PRO A 90 -7.40 21.57 -10.75
C PRO A 90 -8.85 21.10 -10.68
N VAL A 91 -9.41 21.05 -9.49
CA VAL A 91 -10.79 20.62 -9.25
C VAL A 91 -11.50 21.60 -8.31
N GLN A 92 -12.81 21.79 -8.54
CA GLN A 92 -13.65 22.57 -7.64
C GLN A 92 -14.29 21.62 -6.62
N ILE A 93 -14.06 21.87 -5.34
CA ILE A 93 -14.67 21.13 -4.24
C ILE A 93 -15.37 22.15 -3.33
N PRO A 94 -16.67 22.40 -3.54
CA PRO A 94 -17.43 23.37 -2.75
C PRO A 94 -17.33 23.05 -1.25
N ASP A 95 -17.11 24.08 -0.46
CA ASP A 95 -16.96 23.98 1.01
C ASP A 95 -15.90 22.97 1.47
N LEU A 96 -14.95 22.62 0.58
CA LEU A 96 -13.97 21.56 0.80
C LEU A 96 -14.59 20.19 1.16
N LEU A 97 -15.84 19.95 0.71
CA LEU A 97 -16.57 18.68 0.88
C LEU A 97 -16.54 17.89 -0.42
N PHE A 98 -15.65 16.92 -0.49
CA PHE A 98 -15.55 16.03 -1.66
C PHE A 98 -16.66 14.99 -1.65
N LYS A 99 -17.39 14.90 -2.76
CA LYS A 99 -18.42 13.91 -3.06
C LYS A 99 -18.18 13.36 -4.47
N THR A 100 -18.59 12.13 -4.71
CA THR A 100 -18.50 11.53 -6.06
C THR A 100 -19.56 10.44 -6.23
N THR A 101 -19.93 10.17 -7.49
CA THR A 101 -20.71 9.01 -7.89
C THR A 101 -19.86 7.94 -8.57
N THR A 102 -18.56 8.21 -8.73
CA THR A 102 -17.63 7.29 -9.38
C THR A 102 -16.78 6.62 -8.30
N PRO A 103 -16.82 5.28 -8.15
CA PRO A 103 -15.90 4.55 -7.30
C PRO A 103 -14.45 4.74 -7.76
N GLY A 104 -13.51 4.70 -6.80
CA GLY A 104 -12.09 4.80 -7.11
C GLY A 104 -11.29 5.50 -6.01
N SER A 105 -9.98 5.56 -6.22
CA SER A 105 -9.04 6.27 -5.36
C SER A 105 -8.87 7.72 -5.80
N TYR A 106 -8.85 8.62 -4.84
CA TYR A 106 -8.76 10.05 -5.08
C TYR A 106 -7.65 10.63 -4.21
N THR A 107 -6.62 11.16 -4.85
CA THR A 107 -5.50 11.82 -4.16
C THR A 107 -5.58 13.32 -4.39
N PHE A 108 -5.52 14.10 -3.31
CA PHE A 108 -5.62 15.55 -3.33
C PHE A 108 -4.40 16.21 -2.69
N TRP A 109 -4.15 17.42 -3.13
CA TRP A 109 -3.33 18.39 -2.45
C TRP A 109 -3.91 19.79 -2.71
N VAL A 110 -3.53 20.77 -1.90
CA VAL A 110 -4.05 22.13 -2.00
C VAL A 110 -2.94 23.17 -2.09
N SER A 111 -3.29 24.31 -2.67
CA SER A 111 -2.48 25.52 -2.64
C SER A 111 -3.26 26.63 -1.96
N TYR A 112 -2.61 27.35 -1.05
CA TYR A 112 -3.17 28.50 -0.36
C TYR A 112 -2.05 29.52 -0.08
N LYS A 113 -2.26 30.80 -0.43
CA LYS A 113 -1.26 31.88 -0.27
C LYS A 113 0.14 31.47 -0.74
N SER A 114 0.22 30.92 -1.96
CA SER A 114 1.46 30.45 -2.60
C SER A 114 2.20 29.30 -1.88
N LYS A 115 1.58 28.68 -0.85
CA LYS A 115 2.10 27.47 -0.18
C LYS A 115 1.40 26.24 -0.74
N LEU A 116 2.09 25.09 -0.70
CA LEU A 116 1.57 23.78 -1.13
C LEU A 116 1.48 22.85 0.07
N SER A 117 0.42 22.04 0.13
CA SER A 117 0.25 21.04 1.17
C SER A 117 0.93 19.71 0.85
N ASN A 118 0.96 18.81 1.83
CA ASN A 118 1.12 17.37 1.62
C ASN A 118 -0.04 16.83 0.77
N LYS A 119 0.13 15.62 0.21
CA LYS A 119 -0.91 14.85 -0.46
C LYS A 119 -1.68 13.99 0.55
N VAL A 120 -2.99 13.86 0.34
CA VAL A 120 -3.88 12.94 1.07
C VAL A 120 -4.68 12.10 0.09
N SER A 121 -5.03 10.88 0.46
CA SER A 121 -5.81 9.99 -0.39
C SER A 121 -7.03 9.45 0.34
N LEU A 122 -8.14 9.32 -0.39
CA LEU A 122 -9.34 8.64 0.05
C LEU A 122 -9.84 7.68 -1.03
N VAL A 123 -10.68 6.73 -0.62
CA VAL A 123 -11.34 5.78 -1.51
C VAL A 123 -12.85 6.02 -1.48
N ALA A 124 -13.45 6.13 -2.67
CA ALA A 124 -14.89 6.14 -2.84
C ALA A 124 -15.35 4.74 -3.26
N VAL A 125 -16.19 4.11 -2.43
CA VAL A 125 -16.70 2.74 -2.66
C VAL A 125 -17.99 2.77 -3.45
N SER A 126 -18.27 1.72 -4.22
CA SER A 126 -19.58 1.54 -4.86
C SER A 126 -20.72 1.51 -3.81
N PRO A 127 -21.84 2.19 -4.05
CA PRO A 127 -22.98 2.16 -3.12
C PRO A 127 -23.57 0.76 -2.88
N SER A 128 -23.33 -0.18 -3.80
CA SER A 128 -23.85 -1.53 -3.76
C SER A 128 -22.97 -2.52 -2.98
N ILE A 129 -21.74 -2.11 -2.56
CA ILE A 129 -20.86 -3.02 -1.81
C ILE A 129 -21.26 -3.03 -0.34
N ASP A 130 -21.95 -4.07 0.05
CA ASP A 130 -22.15 -4.39 1.45
C ASP A 130 -20.85 -4.99 2.03
N ILE A 131 -20.40 -4.43 3.17
CA ILE A 131 -19.25 -4.99 3.87
C ILE A 131 -19.63 -6.38 4.38
N PRO A 132 -18.93 -7.46 3.98
CA PRO A 132 -19.30 -8.80 4.37
C PRO A 132 -19.15 -8.99 5.88
N GLY A 133 -20.13 -9.63 6.51
CA GLY A 133 -20.01 -10.01 7.92
C GLY A 133 -18.86 -11.00 8.14
N LEU A 134 -18.24 -10.97 9.31
CA LEU A 134 -17.25 -11.98 9.67
C LEU A 134 -17.91 -13.37 9.79
N PRO A 135 -17.21 -14.45 9.41
CA PRO A 135 -17.71 -15.81 9.62
C PRO A 135 -17.82 -16.12 11.11
N SER A 136 -18.77 -17.02 11.47
CA SER A 136 -18.90 -17.49 12.84
C SER A 136 -17.63 -18.17 13.31
N ASP A 137 -17.23 -17.90 14.55
CA ASP A 137 -16.11 -18.58 15.21
C ASP A 137 -16.52 -20.04 15.54
N PRO A 138 -15.83 -21.06 15.01
CA PRO A 138 -16.19 -22.45 15.25
C PRO A 138 -15.91 -22.91 16.70
N ASP A 139 -14.99 -22.25 17.40
CA ASP A 139 -14.63 -22.56 18.79
C ASP A 139 -14.23 -21.26 19.55
N PRO A 140 -15.24 -20.50 20.04
CA PRO A 140 -14.98 -19.19 20.62
C PRO A 140 -14.05 -19.18 21.86
N THR A 141 -13.93 -20.30 22.55
CA THR A 141 -13.11 -20.44 23.75
C THR A 141 -11.68 -20.90 23.46
N ASN A 142 -11.42 -21.40 22.27
CA ASN A 142 -10.10 -21.87 21.86
C ASN A 142 -9.19 -20.69 21.52
N LEU A 143 -7.98 -20.71 22.06
CA LEU A 143 -6.95 -19.70 21.83
C LEU A 143 -5.65 -20.32 21.23
N ASN A 144 -5.70 -21.60 20.84
CA ASN A 144 -4.60 -22.29 20.19
C ASN A 144 -4.78 -22.25 18.67
N PHE A 145 -4.23 -21.22 18.04
CA PHE A 145 -4.45 -20.95 16.63
C PHE A 145 -3.53 -21.75 15.71
N ARG A 146 -4.06 -22.13 14.54
CA ARG A 146 -3.25 -22.71 13.48
C ARG A 146 -2.28 -21.68 12.92
N LYS A 147 -0.98 -22.00 12.95
CA LYS A 147 0.11 -21.14 12.41
C LYS A 147 0.24 -21.29 10.90
N ARG A 148 0.51 -20.16 10.23
CA ARG A 148 1.10 -20.11 8.88
C ARG A 148 2.25 -19.12 8.85
N VAL A 149 3.24 -19.38 8.00
CA VAL A 149 4.41 -18.54 7.79
C VAL A 149 4.24 -17.73 6.51
N LEU A 150 4.45 -16.43 6.57
CA LEU A 150 4.52 -15.57 5.38
C LEU A 150 5.92 -15.70 4.75
N ILE A 151 5.96 -16.13 3.50
CA ILE A 151 7.18 -16.14 2.68
C ILE A 151 7.14 -14.92 1.76
N THR A 152 8.04 -13.98 1.96
CA THR A 152 8.20 -12.81 1.08
C THR A 152 9.39 -13.04 0.16
N GLN A 153 9.12 -13.24 -1.14
CA GLN A 153 10.16 -13.35 -2.17
C GLN A 153 10.44 -11.96 -2.76
N PHE A 154 11.72 -11.60 -2.90
CA PHE A 154 12.16 -10.41 -3.63
C PHE A 154 12.70 -10.84 -4.99
N THR A 155 12.07 -10.34 -6.05
CA THR A 155 12.25 -10.85 -7.42
C THR A 155 12.08 -9.74 -8.46
N GLY A 156 12.07 -10.10 -9.72
CA GLY A 156 11.71 -9.27 -10.87
C GLY A 156 12.02 -9.95 -12.19
N THR A 157 11.25 -9.62 -13.21
CA THR A 157 11.34 -10.23 -14.55
C THR A 157 12.70 -10.01 -15.21
N GLY A 158 13.39 -8.90 -14.90
CA GLY A 158 14.74 -8.61 -15.40
C GLY A 158 15.86 -9.33 -14.66
N CYS A 159 15.57 -10.04 -13.58
CA CYS A 159 16.57 -10.73 -12.75
C CYS A 159 16.89 -12.14 -13.30
N GLY A 160 18.03 -12.30 -13.98
CA GLY A 160 18.40 -13.56 -14.62
C GLY A 160 18.69 -14.74 -13.68
N TYR A 161 18.93 -14.49 -12.37
CA TYR A 161 19.12 -15.53 -11.36
C TYR A 161 17.84 -15.81 -10.55
N CYS A 162 16.80 -15.02 -10.69
CA CYS A 162 15.53 -15.20 -9.96
C CYS A 162 14.81 -16.52 -10.28
N PRO A 163 14.91 -17.11 -11.47
CA PRO A 163 14.41 -18.46 -11.76
C PRO A 163 14.87 -19.54 -10.76
N ASN A 164 16.08 -19.42 -10.20
CA ASN A 164 16.58 -20.38 -9.21
C ASN A 164 15.75 -20.38 -7.92
N MET A 165 15.35 -19.18 -7.44
CA MET A 165 14.48 -19.05 -6.26
C MET A 165 13.05 -19.49 -6.59
N ILE A 166 12.52 -19.11 -7.75
CA ILE A 166 11.19 -19.55 -8.19
C ILE A 166 11.13 -21.09 -8.21
N GLN A 167 12.14 -21.74 -8.77
CA GLN A 167 12.20 -23.22 -8.79
C GLN A 167 12.31 -23.83 -7.39
N LEU A 168 13.11 -23.22 -6.51
CA LEU A 168 13.22 -23.64 -5.12
C LEU A 168 11.86 -23.58 -4.42
N LEU A 169 11.14 -22.46 -4.54
CA LEU A 169 9.83 -22.26 -3.93
C LEU A 169 8.75 -23.19 -4.53
N ARG A 170 8.80 -23.45 -5.85
CA ARG A 170 7.95 -24.46 -6.49
C ARG A 170 8.19 -25.86 -5.89
N ASN A 171 9.46 -26.28 -5.78
CA ASN A 171 9.82 -27.56 -5.18
C ASN A 171 9.43 -27.64 -3.69
N PHE A 172 9.59 -26.54 -2.95
CA PHE A 172 9.19 -26.45 -1.56
C PHE A 172 7.66 -26.64 -1.40
N ARG A 173 6.86 -25.94 -2.18
CA ARG A 173 5.38 -26.02 -2.12
C ARG A 173 4.81 -27.36 -2.56
N GLN A 174 5.54 -28.16 -3.32
CA GLN A 174 5.14 -29.51 -3.72
C GLN A 174 5.28 -30.55 -2.60
N GLN A 175 5.99 -30.22 -1.50
CA GLN A 175 6.16 -31.14 -0.37
C GLN A 175 4.89 -31.15 0.47
N ASP A 176 4.27 -32.33 0.64
CA ASP A 176 3.04 -32.51 1.41
C ASP A 176 3.12 -32.00 2.85
N SER A 177 4.31 -32.08 3.46
CA SER A 177 4.57 -31.61 4.82
C SER A 177 4.40 -30.10 5.02
N TYR A 178 4.40 -29.30 3.93
CA TYR A 178 4.26 -27.83 3.97
C TYR A 178 2.95 -27.34 3.38
N LYS A 179 2.09 -28.20 2.89
CA LYS A 179 0.75 -27.81 2.38
C LYS A 179 -0.06 -27.10 3.46
N GLY A 180 -0.58 -25.91 3.12
CA GLY A 180 -1.39 -25.11 4.03
C GLY A 180 -0.66 -24.50 5.23
N LYS A 181 0.69 -24.59 5.29
CA LYS A 181 1.52 -24.02 6.37
C LYS A 181 2.17 -22.69 6.00
N THR A 182 2.09 -22.29 4.74
CA THR A 182 2.76 -21.06 4.28
C THR A 182 1.86 -20.28 3.31
N VAL A 183 2.04 -18.96 3.30
CA VAL A 183 1.53 -18.04 2.28
C VAL A 183 2.73 -17.40 1.59
N LEU A 184 2.74 -17.37 0.27
CA LEU A 184 3.82 -16.78 -0.53
C LEU A 184 3.37 -15.43 -1.10
N ALA A 185 4.24 -14.43 -1.00
CA ALA A 185 4.08 -13.11 -1.63
C ALA A 185 5.36 -12.76 -2.38
N ALA A 186 5.26 -12.48 -3.68
CA ALA A 186 6.36 -12.14 -4.56
C ALA A 186 6.42 -10.62 -4.80
N CYS A 187 7.37 -9.95 -4.16
CA CYS A 187 7.61 -8.51 -4.32
C CYS A 187 8.54 -8.27 -5.51
N HIS A 188 8.00 -7.76 -6.60
CA HIS A 188 8.75 -7.38 -7.79
C HIS A 188 9.36 -5.99 -7.59
N THR A 189 10.60 -5.96 -7.11
CA THR A 189 11.32 -4.73 -6.72
C THR A 189 12.69 -4.60 -7.39
N TYR A 190 13.03 -5.52 -8.33
CA TYR A 190 14.34 -5.54 -8.98
C TYR A 190 14.54 -4.40 -9.97
N ASN A 191 13.55 -4.12 -10.83
CA ASN A 191 13.63 -3.08 -11.86
C ASN A 191 12.27 -2.49 -12.21
N GLN A 192 12.27 -1.19 -12.55
CA GLN A 192 11.05 -0.41 -12.81
C GLN A 192 10.31 -0.77 -14.12
N ASN A 193 10.95 -1.51 -15.03
CA ASN A 193 10.32 -1.96 -16.29
C ASN A 193 9.57 -3.30 -16.13
N ASP A 194 9.52 -3.84 -14.93
CA ASP A 194 8.77 -5.04 -14.61
C ASP A 194 7.27 -4.71 -14.58
N PRO A 195 6.39 -5.44 -15.29
CA PRO A 195 4.95 -5.17 -15.29
C PRO A 195 4.29 -5.40 -13.92
N MET A 196 5.00 -6.07 -13.00
CA MET A 196 4.57 -6.28 -11.63
C MET A 196 5.38 -5.42 -10.63
N PHE A 197 6.07 -4.38 -11.11
CA PHE A 197 6.92 -3.55 -10.25
C PHE A 197 6.10 -2.85 -9.15
N LEU A 198 6.45 -3.13 -7.92
CA LEU A 198 5.80 -2.59 -6.72
C LEU A 198 6.28 -1.16 -6.45
N LYS A 199 5.80 -0.21 -7.28
CA LYS A 199 6.28 1.18 -7.35
C LYS A 199 6.20 1.91 -6.02
N ASP A 200 5.05 1.86 -5.35
CA ASP A 200 4.77 2.67 -4.16
C ASP A 200 5.32 2.06 -2.88
N HIS A 201 5.76 0.80 -2.95
CA HIS A 201 6.24 0.02 -1.81
C HIS A 201 7.66 -0.52 -1.98
N THR A 202 8.50 0.13 -2.78
CA THR A 202 9.90 -0.30 -3.02
C THR A 202 10.74 -0.38 -1.73
N SER A 203 10.36 0.39 -0.70
CA SER A 203 11.02 0.37 0.61
C SER A 203 10.93 -0.97 1.35
N ILE A 204 10.03 -1.89 0.94
CA ILE A 204 9.99 -3.26 1.49
C ILE A 204 11.30 -4.01 1.23
N ALA A 205 11.99 -3.67 0.14
CA ALA A 205 13.27 -4.25 -0.24
C ALA A 205 14.49 -3.53 0.39
N LYS A 206 14.31 -2.59 1.32
CA LYS A 206 15.40 -1.78 1.90
C LYS A 206 16.56 -2.58 2.50
N ASN A 207 16.30 -3.81 2.94
CA ASN A 207 17.30 -4.72 3.52
C ASN A 207 17.78 -5.78 2.54
N VAL A 208 17.33 -5.76 1.28
CA VAL A 208 17.72 -6.73 0.24
C VAL A 208 19.09 -6.33 -0.31
N SER A 209 20.08 -7.17 -0.09
CA SER A 209 21.46 -6.94 -0.59
C SER A 209 21.69 -7.50 -2.00
N GLY A 210 20.78 -8.31 -2.53
CA GLY A 210 20.86 -8.92 -3.86
C GLY A 210 19.59 -9.69 -4.22
N TYR A 211 19.43 -9.96 -5.51
CA TYR A 211 18.29 -10.72 -6.05
C TYR A 211 18.75 -12.03 -6.68
N PRO A 212 17.98 -13.13 -6.51
CA PRO A 212 16.78 -13.23 -5.69
C PRO A 212 17.08 -13.28 -4.19
N SER A 213 16.14 -12.84 -3.37
CA SER A 213 16.14 -13.02 -1.92
C SER A 213 14.78 -13.47 -1.42
N VAL A 214 14.74 -14.10 -0.26
CA VAL A 214 13.51 -14.47 0.45
C VAL A 214 13.64 -14.11 1.93
N MET A 215 12.51 -13.69 2.54
CA MET A 215 12.40 -13.36 3.94
C MET A 215 11.15 -14.05 4.51
N LEU A 216 11.23 -14.57 5.72
CA LEU A 216 10.10 -15.21 6.40
C LEU A 216 9.53 -14.28 7.47
N ASP A 217 8.21 -14.25 7.59
CA ASP A 217 7.44 -13.51 8.59
C ASP A 217 7.88 -12.02 8.76
N LEU A 218 8.33 -11.39 7.66
CA LEU A 218 8.93 -10.03 7.64
C LEU A 218 10.08 -9.88 8.66
N ASN A 219 10.72 -10.97 9.03
CA ASN A 219 11.85 -11.00 9.93
C ASN A 219 13.16 -10.90 9.14
N ALA A 220 13.81 -9.74 9.18
CA ALA A 220 15.04 -9.49 8.44
C ALA A 220 16.18 -10.48 8.79
N SER A 221 16.16 -11.11 9.98
CA SER A 221 17.15 -12.11 10.37
C SER A 221 17.02 -13.44 9.61
N THR A 222 15.90 -13.66 8.94
CA THR A 222 15.64 -14.84 8.08
C THR A 222 16.02 -14.62 6.62
N MET A 223 16.44 -13.38 6.26
CA MET A 223 16.78 -13.03 4.88
C MET A 223 17.87 -13.96 4.32
N THR A 224 17.59 -14.57 3.18
CA THR A 224 18.55 -15.44 2.50
C THR A 224 18.42 -15.37 0.98
N THR A 225 19.52 -15.67 0.27
CA THR A 225 19.57 -15.78 -1.18
C THR A 225 19.65 -17.25 -1.56
N THR A 226 18.85 -17.71 -2.46
CA THR A 226 18.75 -19.07 -3.04
C THR A 226 19.44 -20.19 -2.23
N PRO A 227 18.93 -20.55 -1.05
CA PRO A 227 19.52 -21.63 -0.25
C PRO A 227 19.23 -23.00 -0.88
N ALA A 228 19.92 -24.05 -0.40
CA ALA A 228 19.49 -25.40 -0.70
C ALA A 228 18.09 -25.67 -0.12
N LEU A 229 17.27 -26.50 -0.80
CA LEU A 229 15.89 -26.79 -0.36
C LEU A 229 15.83 -27.28 1.10
N SER A 230 16.74 -28.17 1.51
CA SER A 230 16.79 -28.66 2.89
C SER A 230 17.13 -27.58 3.92
N THR A 231 17.91 -26.57 3.53
CA THR A 231 18.19 -25.39 4.38
C THR A 231 16.97 -24.50 4.48
N PHE A 232 16.27 -24.29 3.36
CA PHE A 232 15.04 -23.52 3.32
C PHE A 232 13.94 -24.16 4.19
N ASN A 233 13.77 -25.49 4.07
CA ASN A 233 12.84 -26.25 4.91
C ASN A 233 13.10 -25.99 6.40
N LYS A 234 14.37 -26.07 6.86
CA LYS A 234 14.73 -25.79 8.26
C LYS A 234 14.42 -24.36 8.70
N LEU A 235 14.57 -23.38 7.80
CA LEU A 235 14.21 -22.01 8.10
C LEU A 235 12.69 -21.87 8.29
N VAL A 236 11.89 -22.47 7.41
CA VAL A 236 10.43 -22.50 7.53
C VAL A 236 9.99 -23.24 8.79
N ASP A 237 10.58 -24.41 9.08
CA ASP A 237 10.26 -25.19 10.28
C ASP A 237 10.50 -24.37 11.56
N LYS A 238 11.58 -23.58 11.60
CA LYS A 238 11.90 -22.72 12.74
C LYS A 238 10.85 -21.63 12.94
N GLU A 239 10.44 -20.93 11.88
CA GLU A 239 9.41 -19.88 11.98
C GLU A 239 8.03 -20.49 12.23
N TYR A 240 7.73 -21.66 11.68
CA TYR A 240 6.49 -22.39 11.91
C TYR A 240 6.34 -22.88 13.36
N ALA A 241 7.45 -23.17 14.05
CA ALA A 241 7.47 -23.56 15.45
C ALA A 241 7.20 -22.41 16.43
N VAL A 242 7.18 -21.16 15.95
CA VAL A 242 6.78 -20.00 16.76
C VAL A 242 5.27 -20.08 17.02
N GLU A 243 4.85 -20.00 18.28
CA GLU A 243 3.44 -20.04 18.65
C GLU A 243 2.62 -18.94 17.95
N ALA A 244 1.48 -19.32 17.39
CA ALA A 244 0.52 -18.38 16.86
C ALA A 244 -0.31 -17.78 17.99
N VAL A 245 0.10 -16.59 18.48
CA VAL A 245 -0.66 -15.85 19.53
C VAL A 245 -1.85 -15.09 18.95
N ALA A 246 -2.02 -15.09 17.62
CA ALA A 246 -3.14 -14.46 16.92
C ALA A 246 -3.74 -15.40 15.88
N GLY A 247 -5.07 -15.58 15.93
CA GLY A 247 -5.89 -16.18 14.90
C GLY A 247 -6.51 -15.09 14.02
N ILE A 248 -6.72 -15.40 12.74
CA ILE A 248 -7.30 -14.48 11.77
C ILE A 248 -8.53 -15.16 11.14
N CYS A 249 -9.64 -14.46 11.03
CA CYS A 249 -10.76 -14.79 10.16
C CYS A 249 -10.97 -13.63 9.19
N ALA A 250 -11.58 -13.89 8.04
CA ALA A 250 -11.91 -12.83 7.10
C ALA A 250 -13.08 -13.23 6.21
N SER A 251 -13.76 -12.21 5.68
CA SER A 251 -14.68 -12.32 4.56
C SER A 251 -14.35 -11.26 3.53
N THR A 252 -14.51 -11.57 2.25
CA THR A 252 -14.23 -10.68 1.14
C THR A 252 -15.45 -10.52 0.26
N VAL A 253 -15.57 -9.35 -0.35
CA VAL A 253 -16.49 -9.07 -1.45
C VAL A 253 -15.79 -8.27 -2.52
N ALA A 254 -16.00 -8.60 -3.77
CA ALA A 254 -15.50 -7.86 -4.91
C ALA A 254 -16.65 -7.41 -5.80
N GLU A 255 -16.66 -6.14 -6.19
CA GLU A 255 -17.64 -5.56 -7.10
C GLU A 255 -16.99 -4.45 -7.92
N GLY A 256 -17.12 -4.52 -9.24
CA GLY A 256 -16.45 -3.60 -10.15
C GLY A 256 -14.93 -3.65 -9.99
N LEU A 257 -14.32 -2.51 -9.72
CA LEU A 257 -12.88 -2.37 -9.49
C LEU A 257 -12.51 -2.26 -8.01
N GLN A 258 -13.31 -2.86 -7.12
CA GLN A 258 -13.06 -2.80 -5.69
C GLN A 258 -13.11 -4.18 -5.06
N LEU A 259 -12.20 -4.41 -4.13
CA LEU A 259 -12.16 -5.60 -3.29
C LEU A 259 -12.11 -5.15 -1.82
N VAL A 260 -13.16 -5.50 -1.09
CA VAL A 260 -13.26 -5.24 0.36
C VAL A 260 -12.93 -6.51 1.12
N VAL A 261 -12.11 -6.38 2.15
CA VAL A 261 -11.77 -7.44 3.09
C VAL A 261 -12.19 -6.99 4.49
N ASN A 262 -13.13 -7.68 5.11
CA ASN A 262 -13.40 -7.54 6.53
C ASN A 262 -12.65 -8.64 7.28
N ALA A 263 -11.64 -8.24 8.09
CA ALA A 263 -10.80 -9.16 8.83
C ALA A 263 -11.06 -9.07 10.34
N GLY A 264 -11.17 -10.22 11.00
CA GLY A 264 -11.25 -10.36 12.44
C GLY A 264 -9.97 -10.98 12.99
N VAL A 265 -9.46 -10.45 14.10
CA VAL A 265 -8.28 -10.97 14.80
C VAL A 265 -8.66 -11.30 16.23
N LYS A 266 -8.46 -12.56 16.64
CA LYS A 266 -8.57 -13.02 18.02
C LYS A 266 -7.18 -13.36 18.54
N VAL A 267 -6.84 -12.90 19.76
CA VAL A 267 -5.51 -13.09 20.34
C VAL A 267 -5.56 -13.96 21.59
N SER A 268 -4.49 -14.72 21.83
CA SER A 268 -4.35 -15.57 23.06
C SER A 268 -3.84 -14.79 24.26
N GLN A 269 -3.24 -13.61 24.05
CA GLN A 269 -2.60 -12.80 25.07
C GLN A 269 -2.97 -11.33 24.91
N LYS A 270 -3.17 -10.63 26.03
CA LYS A 270 -3.31 -9.17 26.00
C LYS A 270 -2.05 -8.53 25.45
N GLY A 271 -2.19 -7.59 24.55
CA GLY A 271 -1.04 -6.88 24.00
C GLY A 271 -1.37 -5.93 22.86
N LYS A 272 -0.29 -5.38 22.32
CA LYS A 272 -0.29 -4.55 21.13
C LYS A 272 0.09 -5.39 19.93
N TYR A 273 -0.68 -5.24 18.87
CA TYR A 273 -0.55 -5.98 17.62
C TYR A 273 -0.66 -5.02 16.44
N TYR A 274 -0.34 -5.54 15.26
CA TYR A 274 -0.54 -4.81 14.01
C TYR A 274 -1.16 -5.74 12.98
N ILE A 275 -2.01 -5.20 12.09
CA ILE A 275 -2.67 -5.97 11.04
C ILE A 275 -2.43 -5.29 9.69
N ALA A 276 -2.18 -6.08 8.65
CA ALA A 276 -2.05 -5.61 7.28
C ALA A 276 -2.68 -6.58 6.29
N ALA A 277 -2.92 -6.09 5.08
CA ALA A 277 -3.44 -6.88 3.97
C ALA A 277 -2.65 -6.54 2.69
N TRP A 278 -2.22 -7.56 1.96
CA TRP A 278 -1.52 -7.45 0.68
C TRP A 278 -2.35 -8.08 -0.42
N LEU A 279 -2.65 -7.33 -1.45
CA LEU A 279 -3.29 -7.85 -2.66
C LEU A 279 -2.25 -8.54 -3.53
N LEU A 280 -2.55 -9.76 -3.92
CA LEU A 280 -1.72 -10.64 -4.73
C LEU A 280 -2.46 -11.03 -6.01
N GLU A 281 -1.73 -11.31 -7.09
CA GLU A 281 -2.27 -11.85 -8.33
C GLU A 281 -1.43 -13.01 -8.84
N ASP A 282 -2.10 -14.07 -9.31
CA ASP A 282 -1.52 -15.26 -9.92
C ASP A 282 -1.60 -15.19 -11.45
N GLY A 283 -0.81 -16.02 -12.13
CA GLY A 283 -0.94 -16.31 -13.55
C GLY A 283 -0.56 -15.17 -14.49
N ILE A 284 0.25 -14.21 -14.05
CA ILE A 284 0.65 -13.05 -14.85
C ILE A 284 1.68 -13.45 -15.88
N GLU A 285 1.38 -13.26 -17.17
CA GLU A 285 2.30 -13.55 -18.26
C GLU A 285 3.31 -12.41 -18.45
N ALA A 286 4.59 -12.69 -18.21
CA ALA A 286 5.69 -11.76 -18.46
C ALA A 286 6.99 -12.51 -18.72
N LYS A 287 7.77 -12.05 -19.70
CA LYS A 287 9.05 -12.68 -20.03
C LYS A 287 10.05 -12.56 -18.88
N GLN A 288 10.49 -13.67 -18.34
CA GLN A 288 11.51 -13.75 -17.30
C GLN A 288 12.91 -13.86 -17.91
N ALA A 289 13.84 -12.98 -17.49
CA ALA A 289 15.25 -13.18 -17.75
C ALA A 289 15.74 -14.46 -17.05
N ASN A 290 16.49 -15.29 -17.76
CA ASN A 290 16.96 -16.57 -17.25
C ASN A 290 18.41 -16.82 -17.73
N TYR A 291 19.38 -16.78 -16.82
CA TYR A 291 20.80 -17.05 -17.10
C TYR A 291 21.18 -18.50 -16.90
N GLY A 292 20.24 -19.35 -16.45
CA GLY A 292 20.43 -20.78 -16.24
C GLY A 292 19.87 -21.63 -17.35
N THR A 293 19.90 -22.94 -17.13
CA THR A 293 19.31 -23.97 -18.00
C THR A 293 17.94 -24.43 -17.52
N LEU A 294 17.37 -23.78 -16.51
CA LEU A 294 16.03 -24.06 -15.99
C LEU A 294 14.98 -23.70 -17.05
N GLY A 295 13.83 -24.33 -17.00
CA GLY A 295 12.77 -24.18 -17.99
C GLY A 295 12.18 -22.77 -18.12
N ASP A 296 10.95 -22.67 -18.63
CA ASP A 296 10.23 -21.43 -18.78
C ASP A 296 9.65 -20.96 -17.44
N PHE A 297 9.78 -19.67 -17.17
CA PHE A 297 9.28 -18.98 -15.97
C PHE A 297 8.47 -17.73 -16.35
N SER A 298 7.84 -17.74 -17.52
CA SER A 298 7.05 -16.62 -18.02
C SER A 298 5.71 -16.40 -17.29
N ILE A 299 5.30 -17.36 -16.44
CA ILE A 299 4.09 -17.23 -15.61
C ILE A 299 4.52 -16.93 -14.17
N HIS A 300 4.00 -15.83 -13.67
CA HIS A 300 4.29 -15.33 -12.34
C HIS A 300 3.06 -15.45 -11.45
N ASP A 301 3.24 -16.05 -10.28
CA ASP A 301 2.20 -16.26 -9.29
C ASP A 301 2.52 -15.50 -8.01
N ASN A 302 1.48 -15.18 -7.23
CA ASN A 302 1.57 -14.49 -5.93
C ASN A 302 2.28 -13.12 -6.02
N ALA A 303 2.20 -12.45 -7.17
CA ALA A 303 2.80 -11.13 -7.34
C ALA A 303 2.03 -10.10 -6.50
N VAL A 304 2.75 -9.38 -5.64
CA VAL A 304 2.15 -8.30 -4.82
C VAL A 304 1.77 -7.14 -5.73
N ARG A 305 0.49 -6.77 -5.73
CA ARG A 305 -0.05 -5.66 -6.50
C ARG A 305 -0.23 -4.41 -5.67
N ASP A 306 -0.66 -4.58 -4.41
CA ASP A 306 -0.87 -3.46 -3.49
C ASP A 306 -0.67 -3.91 -2.04
N ILE A 307 -0.33 -2.96 -1.16
CA ILE A 307 -0.07 -3.18 0.26
C ILE A 307 -0.83 -2.18 1.11
N LEU A 308 -1.78 -2.65 1.90
CA LEU A 308 -2.43 -1.86 2.95
C LEU A 308 -1.83 -2.20 4.31
N GLY A 309 -1.20 -1.21 4.95
CA GLY A 309 -0.56 -1.38 6.25
C GLY A 309 0.90 -0.91 6.29
N TYR A 310 1.37 -0.15 5.30
CA TYR A 310 2.63 0.58 5.44
C TYR A 310 2.49 1.65 6.53
N ASN A 311 3.42 1.67 7.47
CA ASN A 311 3.45 2.65 8.55
C ASN A 311 4.48 3.74 8.25
N GLU A 312 4.01 4.93 7.91
CA GLU A 312 4.86 6.07 7.55
C GLU A 312 5.78 6.53 8.68
N SER A 313 5.30 6.49 9.92
CA SER A 313 6.07 6.94 11.08
C SER A 313 7.22 5.98 11.43
N ARG A 314 6.97 4.67 11.35
CA ARG A 314 7.97 3.64 11.61
C ARG A 314 8.74 3.23 10.36
N LYS A 315 8.23 3.57 9.18
CA LYS A 315 8.77 3.14 7.86
C LYS A 315 8.93 1.63 7.77
N ASP A 316 7.88 0.92 8.15
CA ASP A 316 7.79 -0.55 8.12
C ASP A 316 6.44 -1.05 7.61
N TYR A 317 6.34 -2.35 7.41
CA TYR A 317 5.17 -3.06 6.90
C TYR A 317 4.49 -3.93 7.97
N ALA A 318 4.64 -3.61 9.25
CA ALA A 318 3.98 -4.38 10.31
C ALA A 318 2.45 -4.21 10.27
N GLY A 319 1.95 -3.06 9.83
CA GLY A 319 0.52 -2.84 9.65
C GLY A 319 -0.05 -1.73 10.54
N PHE A 320 -1.38 -1.71 10.62
CA PHE A 320 -2.17 -0.81 11.46
C PHE A 320 -2.16 -1.31 12.90
N GLU A 321 -1.86 -0.43 13.84
CA GLU A 321 -1.75 -0.72 15.26
C GLU A 321 -3.13 -0.93 15.89
N PHE A 322 -3.24 -1.92 16.79
CA PHE A 322 -4.37 -2.11 17.66
C PHE A 322 -3.96 -2.79 18.98
N ASP A 323 -4.70 -2.52 20.05
CA ASP A 323 -4.60 -3.22 21.31
C ASP A 323 -5.74 -4.24 21.43
N SER A 324 -5.47 -5.41 22.01
CA SER A 324 -6.47 -6.45 22.20
C SER A 324 -6.29 -7.19 23.52
N GLU A 325 -7.40 -7.58 24.13
CA GLU A 325 -7.46 -8.50 25.29
C GLU A 325 -7.54 -9.95 24.80
N ALA A 326 -7.04 -10.89 25.61
CA ALA A 326 -7.13 -12.32 25.28
C ALA A 326 -8.60 -12.76 25.04
N GLY A 327 -8.85 -13.46 23.96
CA GLY A 327 -10.17 -13.93 23.55
C GLY A 327 -11.07 -12.88 22.91
N SER A 328 -10.69 -11.59 22.92
CA SER A 328 -11.44 -10.55 22.20
C SER A 328 -11.14 -10.57 20.71
N VAL A 329 -12.15 -10.22 19.91
CA VAL A 329 -12.00 -10.08 18.45
C VAL A 329 -11.91 -8.60 18.10
N PHE A 330 -10.79 -8.20 17.51
CA PHE A 330 -10.62 -6.91 16.85
C PHE A 330 -11.02 -7.05 15.38
N THR A 331 -11.65 -6.02 14.80
CA THR A 331 -12.04 -6.01 13.39
C THR A 331 -11.35 -4.89 12.63
N LYS A 332 -10.95 -5.16 11.40
CA LYS A 332 -10.37 -4.17 10.48
C LYS A 332 -10.86 -4.42 9.06
N GLU A 333 -11.35 -3.37 8.43
CA GLU A 333 -11.70 -3.34 7.03
C GLU A 333 -10.53 -2.84 6.20
N PHE A 334 -10.28 -3.52 5.08
CA PHE A 334 -9.34 -3.13 4.05
C PHE A 334 -10.09 -3.01 2.74
N GLN A 335 -9.69 -2.05 1.93
CA GLN A 335 -10.27 -1.84 0.63
C GLN A 335 -9.18 -1.58 -0.39
N PHE A 336 -9.16 -2.42 -1.41
CA PHE A 336 -8.27 -2.32 -2.56
C PHE A 336 -9.03 -1.76 -3.76
N GLU A 337 -8.38 -0.84 -4.48
CA GLU A 337 -8.76 -0.46 -5.82
C GLU A 337 -8.07 -1.41 -6.80
N LEU A 338 -8.85 -2.06 -7.65
CA LEU A 338 -8.34 -3.01 -8.63
C LEU A 338 -8.02 -2.28 -9.93
N ASP A 339 -6.86 -2.58 -10.51
CA ASP A 339 -6.57 -2.13 -11.87
C ASP A 339 -7.46 -2.92 -12.86
N PRO A 340 -8.08 -2.26 -13.86
CA PRO A 340 -8.87 -2.96 -14.88
C PRO A 340 -8.11 -4.02 -15.68
N GLU A 341 -6.77 -3.95 -15.69
CA GLU A 341 -5.92 -4.93 -16.38
C GLU A 341 -5.65 -6.19 -15.53
N TRP A 342 -5.98 -6.17 -14.22
CA TRP A 342 -5.80 -7.32 -13.35
C TRP A 342 -6.94 -8.33 -13.52
N ASN A 343 -6.60 -9.61 -13.43
CA ASN A 343 -7.61 -10.66 -13.45
C ASN A 343 -8.13 -10.95 -12.04
N LEU A 344 -9.32 -10.46 -11.73
CA LEU A 344 -9.93 -10.63 -10.41
C LEU A 344 -10.00 -12.09 -9.95
N GLU A 345 -10.25 -13.04 -10.88
CA GLU A 345 -10.32 -14.48 -10.54
C GLU A 345 -8.97 -15.03 -10.07
N ASN A 346 -7.87 -14.37 -10.48
CA ASN A 346 -6.52 -14.72 -10.08
C ASN A 346 -6.04 -13.90 -8.86
N CYS A 347 -6.82 -12.91 -8.43
CA CYS A 347 -6.50 -12.12 -7.24
C CYS A 347 -6.78 -12.89 -5.97
N HIS A 348 -5.98 -12.62 -4.95
CA HIS A 348 -6.19 -13.09 -3.58
C HIS A 348 -5.53 -12.13 -2.59
N VAL A 349 -5.86 -12.23 -1.31
CA VAL A 349 -5.36 -11.32 -0.28
C VAL A 349 -4.68 -12.08 0.84
N ALA A 350 -3.42 -11.77 1.07
CA ALA A 350 -2.70 -12.19 2.26
C ALA A 350 -3.03 -11.21 3.41
N VAL A 351 -3.78 -11.65 4.41
CA VAL A 351 -4.03 -10.88 5.64
C VAL A 351 -3.14 -11.44 6.73
N TYR A 352 -2.33 -10.60 7.36
CA TYR A 352 -1.43 -11.03 8.41
C TYR A 352 -1.50 -10.15 9.67
N VAL A 353 -1.12 -10.74 10.79
CA VAL A 353 -0.98 -10.06 12.08
C VAL A 353 0.45 -10.15 12.55
N CYS A 354 1.01 -9.00 12.93
CA CYS A 354 2.32 -8.91 13.58
C CYS A 354 2.15 -8.85 15.10
N ALA A 355 2.99 -9.62 15.78
CA ALA A 355 3.16 -9.59 17.23
C ALA A 355 4.62 -9.26 17.59
N LEU A 356 4.85 -8.85 18.82
CA LEU A 356 6.19 -8.56 19.33
C LEU A 356 7.02 -9.84 19.40
N ASN A 357 8.15 -9.84 18.70
CA ASN A 357 9.15 -10.90 18.70
C ASN A 357 10.51 -10.30 19.11
N GLY A 358 10.88 -10.49 20.37
CA GLY A 358 12.02 -9.78 20.94
C GLY A 358 11.76 -8.27 21.01
N THR A 359 12.41 -7.49 20.16
CA THR A 359 12.25 -6.02 20.08
C THR A 359 11.56 -5.55 18.81
N LEU A 360 11.20 -6.47 17.90
CA LEU A 360 10.61 -6.19 16.60
C LEU A 360 9.21 -6.78 16.49
N TYR A 361 8.36 -6.12 15.73
CA TYR A 361 7.09 -6.69 15.29
C TYR A 361 7.33 -7.48 14.01
N THR A 362 7.09 -8.78 14.06
CA THR A 362 7.18 -9.70 12.91
C THR A 362 5.84 -10.38 12.70
N VAL A 363 5.59 -10.93 11.52
CA VAL A 363 4.36 -11.65 11.24
C VAL A 363 4.26 -12.85 12.20
N ASN A 364 3.20 -12.88 12.99
CA ASN A 364 2.92 -13.99 13.88
C ASN A 364 2.03 -15.03 13.20
N ASN A 365 1.06 -14.57 12.39
CA ASN A 365 0.20 -15.45 11.61
C ASN A 365 -0.29 -14.76 10.34
N VAL A 366 -0.69 -15.56 9.34
CA VAL A 366 -1.18 -15.08 8.04
C VAL A 366 -2.23 -16.04 7.48
N ILE A 367 -3.24 -15.48 6.81
CA ILE A 367 -4.20 -16.23 5.97
C ILE A 367 -4.11 -15.73 4.53
N ASP A 368 -4.60 -16.55 3.60
CA ASP A 368 -4.72 -16.25 2.19
C ASP A 368 -6.16 -16.48 1.75
N ILE A 369 -6.84 -15.45 1.26
CA ILE A 369 -8.28 -15.47 0.96
C ILE A 369 -8.55 -14.92 -0.44
N ARG A 370 -9.43 -15.60 -1.19
CA ARG A 370 -9.85 -15.16 -2.52
C ARG A 370 -11.03 -14.17 -2.45
N PRO A 371 -11.29 -13.40 -3.51
CA PRO A 371 -12.48 -12.58 -3.63
C PRO A 371 -13.76 -13.41 -3.47
N ASN A 372 -14.75 -12.84 -2.79
CA ASN A 372 -16.08 -13.45 -2.51
C ASN A 372 -16.03 -14.74 -1.69
N GLU A 373 -15.03 -14.89 -0.84
CA GLU A 373 -14.86 -16.02 0.08
C GLU A 373 -14.89 -15.58 1.53
N SER A 374 -15.00 -16.59 2.43
CA SER A 374 -14.89 -16.42 3.88
C SER A 374 -14.02 -17.51 4.47
N ILE A 375 -13.14 -17.14 5.41
CA ILE A 375 -12.30 -18.05 6.18
C ILE A 375 -12.56 -17.79 7.66
N ALA A 376 -13.08 -18.81 8.38
CA ALA A 376 -13.25 -18.75 9.82
C ALA A 376 -11.90 -18.86 10.56
N PHE A 377 -11.92 -18.59 11.88
CA PHE A 377 -10.75 -18.89 12.70
C PHE A 377 -10.38 -20.37 12.60
N GLU A 378 -9.10 -20.66 12.44
CA GLU A 378 -8.57 -22.01 12.40
C GLU A 378 -7.69 -22.25 13.64
N TYR A 379 -7.88 -23.42 14.23
CA TYR A 379 -7.20 -23.84 15.44
C TYR A 379 -6.20 -24.95 15.17
N ALA A 380 -5.14 -25.02 15.98
CA ALA A 380 -4.22 -26.15 15.94
C ALA A 380 -4.94 -27.42 16.42
N GLU A 381 -4.58 -28.54 15.83
CA GLU A 381 -5.08 -29.87 16.21
C GLU A 381 -4.50 -30.35 17.55
#